data_1f81b76ec0d1188db2542e92bfb31f40
#
_entry.id   1f81b76ec0d1188db2542e92bfb31f40
#
_cell.length_a   1.000
_cell.length_b   1.000
_cell.length_c   1.000
_cell.angle_alpha   90.00
_cell.angle_beta   90.00
_cell.angle_gamma   90.00
#
_symmetry.space_group_name_H-M   'P 1'
#
loop_
_entity.id
_entity.type
_entity.pdbx_description
1 polymer ?
#
loop_
_entity_poly.entity_id
_entity_poly.type
_entity_poly.pdbx_seq_one_letter_code
_entity_poly.pdbx_strand_id
1 'polypeptide(L)'
;MANFFNTPLFGRTLSVLAYTIGLLIYRRFHNPLTTPLLVSTALIIVILHYTGISYKDYYVGGSYLNSLIIPSTVALAVPFYKNLHLMRHHYKSILIGSTVACVLNTSYTALIAKLFGMDYFLAISLFPKSVTTAMAVGISEKMQGITTVTLVVVVITGILTSVLGPVFLKMIGIKDPVAIGLSLGGTGHAVGTGTAFRYGQVAGAMGGLSIAVTGILYVFISPIVASLILK
;
A
#
# COMPACT_ATOMS: atom_id res chain seq x y z
N MET A 1 -16.85 -26.43 19.51
CA MET A 1 -15.63 -25.65 19.16
C MET A 1 -15.86 -24.65 18.02
N ALA A 2 -16.76 -24.91 17.08
CA ALA A 2 -17.03 -24.01 15.96
C ALA A 2 -17.41 -22.55 16.35
N ASN A 3 -18.11 -22.36 17.48
CA ASN A 3 -18.57 -21.03 17.89
C ASN A 3 -17.47 -20.10 18.41
N PHE A 4 -16.32 -20.59 18.86
CA PHE A 4 -15.23 -19.74 19.37
C PHE A 4 -14.48 -19.05 18.22
N PHE A 5 -14.24 -19.74 17.11
CA PHE A 5 -13.49 -19.20 15.99
C PHE A 5 -14.26 -18.16 15.17
N ASN A 6 -15.61 -18.20 15.26
CA ASN A 6 -16.48 -17.19 14.62
C ASN A 6 -16.84 -16.05 15.58
N THR A 7 -15.97 -15.74 16.53
CA THR A 7 -16.16 -14.60 17.44
C THR A 7 -15.31 -13.41 17.02
N PRO A 8 -15.80 -12.17 17.24
CA PRO A 8 -14.99 -10.97 17.00
C PRO A 8 -13.67 -10.96 17.78
N LEU A 9 -13.63 -11.66 18.92
CA LEU A 9 -12.44 -11.74 19.78
C LEU A 9 -11.32 -12.53 19.12
N PHE A 10 -11.64 -13.67 18.50
CA PHE A 10 -10.64 -14.55 17.88
C PHE A 10 -9.81 -13.83 16.81
N GLY A 11 -10.46 -13.29 15.77
CA GLY A 11 -9.74 -12.66 14.65
C GLY A 11 -8.93 -11.43 15.07
N ARG A 12 -9.45 -10.62 16.02
CA ARG A 12 -8.70 -9.47 16.58
C ARG A 12 -7.48 -9.92 17.35
N THR A 13 -7.65 -10.87 18.28
CA THR A 13 -6.57 -11.36 19.13
C THR A 13 -5.48 -12.03 18.29
N LEU A 14 -5.88 -12.87 17.32
CA LEU A 14 -4.94 -13.51 16.41
C LEU A 14 -4.13 -12.48 15.62
N SER A 15 -4.77 -11.45 15.08
CA SER A 15 -4.09 -10.39 14.33
C SER A 15 -3.09 -9.61 15.19
N VAL A 16 -3.50 -9.21 16.39
CA VAL A 16 -2.63 -8.45 17.31
C VAL A 16 -1.44 -9.31 17.76
N LEU A 17 -1.67 -10.58 18.11
CA LEU A 17 -0.61 -11.49 18.50
C LEU A 17 0.37 -11.75 17.37
N ALA A 18 -0.13 -12.06 16.17
CA ALA A 18 0.70 -12.27 14.99
C ALA A 18 1.56 -11.03 14.66
N TYR A 19 0.97 -9.83 14.76
CA TYR A 19 1.69 -8.59 14.54
C TYR A 19 2.76 -8.34 15.63
N THR A 20 2.43 -8.62 16.88
CA THR A 20 3.38 -8.50 18.01
C THR A 20 4.56 -9.45 17.82
N ILE A 21 4.30 -10.70 17.44
CA ILE A 21 5.36 -11.67 17.11
C ILE A 21 6.23 -11.15 15.95
N GLY A 22 5.60 -10.66 14.89
CA GLY A 22 6.33 -10.06 13.76
C GLY A 22 7.20 -8.87 14.18
N LEU A 23 6.71 -8.03 15.09
CA LEU A 23 7.45 -6.90 15.64
C LEU A 23 8.67 -7.35 16.46
N LEU A 24 8.51 -8.37 17.29
CA LEU A 24 9.61 -8.94 18.09
C LEU A 24 10.68 -9.55 17.18
N ILE A 25 10.29 -10.30 16.16
CA ILE A 25 11.21 -10.87 15.17
C ILE A 25 11.95 -9.75 14.42
N TYR A 26 11.25 -8.72 13.99
CA TYR A 26 11.87 -7.60 13.31
C TYR A 26 12.88 -6.85 14.18
N ARG A 27 12.56 -6.64 15.45
CA ARG A 27 13.49 -6.01 16.41
C ARG A 27 14.76 -6.83 16.62
N ARG A 28 14.70 -8.15 16.44
CA ARG A 28 15.87 -9.04 16.60
C ARG A 28 16.74 -9.09 15.36
N PHE A 29 16.13 -9.19 14.18
CA PHE A 29 16.84 -9.49 12.93
C PHE A 29 17.05 -8.28 12.02
N HIS A 30 16.25 -7.21 12.14
CA HIS A 30 16.31 -5.96 11.33
C HIS A 30 16.40 -6.20 9.81
N ASN A 31 15.88 -7.32 9.31
CA ASN A 31 15.91 -7.69 7.90
C ASN A 31 14.63 -7.21 7.19
N PRO A 32 14.69 -6.70 5.94
CA PRO A 32 13.50 -6.37 5.16
C PRO A 32 12.48 -7.51 5.05
N LEU A 33 12.92 -8.76 4.97
CA LEU A 33 12.04 -9.94 4.93
C LEU A 33 11.35 -10.24 6.27
N THR A 34 11.82 -9.68 7.38
CA THR A 34 11.20 -9.84 8.69
C THR A 34 10.29 -8.68 9.09
N THR A 35 9.83 -7.87 8.12
CA THR A 35 8.90 -6.77 8.41
C THR A 35 7.66 -7.31 9.14
N PRO A 36 7.16 -6.61 10.19
CA PRO A 36 6.05 -7.09 11.00
C PRO A 36 4.81 -7.46 10.16
N LEU A 37 4.53 -6.68 9.12
CA LEU A 37 3.41 -6.93 8.22
C LEU A 37 3.56 -8.27 7.48
N LEU A 38 4.73 -8.53 6.87
CA LEU A 38 4.98 -9.76 6.14
C LEU A 38 4.90 -10.98 7.05
N VAL A 39 5.58 -10.92 8.19
CA VAL A 39 5.61 -12.03 9.17
C VAL A 39 4.21 -12.30 9.72
N SER A 40 3.46 -11.27 10.13
CA SER A 40 2.11 -11.45 10.68
C SER A 40 1.14 -12.02 9.63
N THR A 41 1.21 -11.53 8.40
CA THR A 41 0.38 -12.06 7.31
C THR A 41 0.68 -13.54 7.05
N ALA A 42 1.97 -13.90 6.94
CA ALA A 42 2.38 -15.28 6.75
C ALA A 42 1.94 -16.18 7.92
N LEU A 43 2.11 -15.73 9.16
CA LEU A 43 1.67 -16.46 10.35
C LEU A 43 0.15 -16.72 10.32
N ILE A 44 -0.65 -15.70 10.03
CA ILE A 44 -2.11 -15.85 9.98
C ILE A 44 -2.50 -16.82 8.88
N ILE A 45 -1.93 -16.72 7.68
CA ILE A 45 -2.20 -17.66 6.57
C ILE A 45 -1.89 -19.09 7.00
N VAL A 46 -0.72 -19.31 7.58
CA VAL A 46 -0.29 -20.65 8.05
C VAL A 46 -1.24 -21.19 9.11
N ILE A 47 -1.59 -20.37 10.12
CA ILE A 47 -2.51 -20.78 11.18
C ILE A 47 -3.88 -21.16 10.60
N LEU A 48 -4.47 -20.31 9.76
CA LEU A 48 -5.78 -20.58 9.17
C LEU A 48 -5.75 -21.86 8.29
N HIS A 49 -4.67 -22.04 7.53
CA HIS A 49 -4.51 -23.21 6.67
C HIS A 49 -4.45 -24.54 7.48
N TYR A 50 -3.59 -24.59 8.52
CA TYR A 50 -3.42 -25.80 9.31
C TYR A 50 -4.56 -26.08 10.29
N THR A 51 -5.27 -25.05 10.75
CA THR A 51 -6.43 -25.22 11.64
C THR A 51 -7.73 -25.47 10.89
N GLY A 52 -7.75 -25.29 9.56
CA GLY A 52 -8.97 -25.43 8.75
C GLY A 52 -10.01 -24.32 9.01
N ILE A 53 -9.62 -23.22 9.69
CA ILE A 53 -10.51 -22.10 9.97
C ILE A 53 -10.70 -21.30 8.69
N SER A 54 -11.97 -21.03 8.32
CA SER A 54 -12.26 -20.25 7.14
C SER A 54 -11.81 -18.78 7.32
N TYR A 55 -11.39 -18.15 6.21
CA TYR A 55 -11.11 -16.71 6.22
C TYR A 55 -12.33 -15.89 6.68
N LYS A 56 -13.55 -16.37 6.35
CA LYS A 56 -14.79 -15.70 6.75
C LYS A 56 -14.95 -15.66 8.27
N ASP A 57 -14.63 -16.73 8.99
CA ASP A 57 -14.70 -16.79 10.44
C ASP A 57 -13.64 -15.88 11.08
N TYR A 58 -12.41 -15.90 10.57
CA TYR A 58 -11.36 -14.98 10.99
C TYR A 58 -11.76 -13.52 10.76
N TYR A 59 -12.35 -13.22 9.60
CA TYR A 59 -12.71 -11.85 9.20
C TYR A 59 -13.81 -11.23 10.07
N VAL A 60 -14.60 -12.00 10.79
CA VAL A 60 -15.55 -11.48 11.79
C VAL A 60 -14.81 -10.60 12.81
N GLY A 61 -13.65 -11.03 13.29
CA GLY A 61 -12.79 -10.22 14.15
C GLY A 61 -11.92 -9.23 13.38
N GLY A 62 -11.41 -9.62 12.21
CA GLY A 62 -10.58 -8.78 11.34
C GLY A 62 -11.29 -7.52 10.84
N SER A 63 -12.61 -7.57 10.65
CA SER A 63 -13.41 -6.42 10.20
C SER A 63 -13.33 -5.22 11.14
N TYR A 64 -13.17 -5.44 12.45
CA TYR A 64 -12.97 -4.36 13.42
C TYR A 64 -11.62 -3.65 13.24
N LEU A 65 -10.58 -4.38 12.88
CA LEU A 65 -9.28 -3.77 12.54
C LEU A 65 -9.36 -3.07 11.20
N ASN A 66 -10.09 -3.65 10.24
CA ASN A 66 -10.33 -3.03 8.95
C ASN A 66 -11.08 -1.69 9.08
N SER A 67 -12.03 -1.55 10.00
CA SER A 67 -12.74 -0.29 10.24
C SER A 67 -11.83 0.84 10.73
N LEU A 68 -10.66 0.51 11.30
CA LEU A 68 -9.65 1.50 11.72
C LEU A 68 -8.83 2.07 10.55
N ILE A 69 -8.95 1.55 9.35
CA ILE A 69 -8.20 2.05 8.17
C ILE A 69 -8.56 3.51 7.90
N ILE A 70 -9.86 3.86 7.93
CA ILE A 70 -10.31 5.23 7.66
C ILE A 70 -9.79 6.20 8.73
N PRO A 71 -10.03 5.99 10.05
CA PRO A 71 -9.47 6.88 11.08
C PRO A 71 -7.95 6.96 11.04
N SER A 72 -7.26 5.85 10.78
CA SER A 72 -5.79 5.85 10.66
C SER A 72 -5.30 6.69 9.48
N THR A 73 -6.00 6.64 8.35
CA THR A 73 -5.68 7.47 7.19
C THR A 73 -5.92 8.96 7.50
N VAL A 74 -7.00 9.29 8.20
CA VAL A 74 -7.26 10.67 8.66
C VAL A 74 -6.19 11.13 9.65
N ALA A 75 -5.73 10.26 10.55
CA ALA A 75 -4.66 10.59 11.51
C ALA A 75 -3.33 10.95 10.82
N LEU A 76 -3.07 10.48 9.59
CA LEU A 76 -1.91 10.90 8.79
C LEU A 76 -1.93 12.41 8.43
N ALA A 77 -3.09 13.06 8.54
CA ALA A 77 -3.19 14.51 8.36
C ALA A 77 -2.43 15.29 9.46
N VAL A 78 -2.23 14.72 10.65
CA VAL A 78 -1.54 15.39 11.75
C VAL A 78 -0.05 15.64 11.44
N PRO A 79 0.79 14.63 11.11
CA PRO A 79 2.15 14.88 10.69
C PRO A 79 2.24 15.70 9.41
N PHE A 80 1.27 15.57 8.52
CA PHE A 80 1.14 16.40 7.33
C PHE A 80 0.98 17.89 7.69
N TYR A 81 0.05 18.24 8.55
CA TYR A 81 -0.18 19.61 9.00
C TYR A 81 1.07 20.20 9.70
N LYS A 82 1.71 19.41 10.55
CA LYS A 82 2.94 19.84 11.25
C LYS A 82 4.10 20.15 10.30
N ASN A 83 4.12 19.57 9.10
CA ASN A 83 5.17 19.74 8.10
C ASN A 83 4.70 20.57 6.87
N LEU A 84 3.63 21.35 7.01
CA LEU A 84 3.03 22.11 5.91
C LEU A 84 4.02 23.10 5.26
N HIS A 85 4.96 23.65 6.03
CA HIS A 85 6.01 24.53 5.53
C HIS A 85 6.97 23.81 4.57
N LEU A 86 7.32 22.55 4.84
CA LEU A 86 8.14 21.73 3.94
C LEU A 86 7.40 21.44 2.63
N MET A 87 6.10 21.23 2.71
CA MET A 87 5.26 21.05 1.51
C MET A 87 5.29 22.29 0.62
N ARG A 88 5.09 23.46 1.21
CA ARG A 88 5.15 24.73 0.47
C ARG A 88 6.52 24.97 -0.17
N HIS A 89 7.59 24.54 0.50
CA HIS A 89 8.94 24.64 -0.03
C HIS A 89 9.19 23.64 -1.17
N HIS A 90 8.70 22.42 -1.05
CA HIS A 90 8.95 21.32 -2.00
C HIS A 90 7.79 21.03 -2.97
N TYR A 91 6.78 21.92 -3.09
CA TYR A 91 5.56 21.64 -3.85
C TYR A 91 5.83 21.26 -5.31
N LYS A 92 6.81 21.88 -5.97
CA LYS A 92 7.20 21.55 -7.35
C LYS A 92 7.73 20.12 -7.45
N SER A 93 8.64 19.74 -6.56
CA SER A 93 9.20 18.38 -6.53
C SER A 93 8.12 17.33 -6.25
N ILE A 94 7.18 17.65 -5.37
CA ILE A 94 6.06 16.79 -5.02
C ILE A 94 5.15 16.58 -6.24
N LEU A 95 4.69 17.66 -6.87
CA LEU A 95 3.80 17.57 -8.02
C LEU A 95 4.47 16.89 -9.22
N ILE A 96 5.67 17.33 -9.58
CA ILE A 96 6.40 16.77 -10.73
C ILE A 96 6.75 15.31 -10.46
N GLY A 97 7.32 15.00 -9.29
CA GLY A 97 7.70 13.64 -8.93
C GLY A 97 6.50 12.69 -8.88
N SER A 98 5.39 13.10 -8.27
CA SER A 98 4.17 12.29 -8.23
C SER A 98 3.55 12.11 -9.62
N THR A 99 3.55 13.15 -10.46
CA THR A 99 3.02 13.06 -11.83
C THR A 99 3.85 12.10 -12.67
N VAL A 100 5.18 12.25 -12.65
CA VAL A 100 6.11 11.37 -13.36
C VAL A 100 5.96 9.93 -12.86
N ALA A 101 5.88 9.72 -11.55
CA ALA A 101 5.67 8.39 -10.97
C ALA A 101 4.34 7.77 -11.43
N CYS A 102 3.24 8.52 -11.45
CA CYS A 102 1.94 8.03 -11.93
C CYS A 102 1.98 7.66 -13.41
N VAL A 103 2.55 8.55 -14.25
CA VAL A 103 2.67 8.30 -15.70
C VAL A 103 3.54 7.07 -15.96
N LEU A 104 4.72 7.00 -15.36
CA LEU A 104 5.63 5.86 -15.54
C LEU A 104 5.01 4.56 -15.06
N ASN A 105 4.37 4.56 -13.87
CA ASN A 105 3.77 3.35 -13.32
C ASN A 105 2.59 2.84 -14.17
N THR A 106 1.71 3.72 -14.62
CA THR A 106 0.57 3.32 -15.47
C THR A 106 1.04 2.89 -16.85
N SER A 107 1.98 3.64 -17.47
CA SER A 107 2.55 3.30 -18.78
C SER A 107 3.31 1.98 -18.76
N TYR A 108 4.16 1.77 -17.76
CA TYR A 108 4.86 0.51 -17.55
C TYR A 108 3.89 -0.67 -17.37
N THR A 109 2.84 -0.49 -16.57
CA THR A 109 1.83 -1.53 -16.36
C THR A 109 1.08 -1.84 -17.66
N ALA A 110 0.71 -0.82 -18.42
CA ALA A 110 0.05 -0.98 -19.73
C ALA A 110 0.94 -1.69 -20.75
N LEU A 111 2.22 -1.32 -20.82
CA LEU A 111 3.18 -1.95 -21.72
C LEU A 111 3.40 -3.43 -21.39
N ILE A 112 3.56 -3.75 -20.11
CA ILE A 112 3.68 -5.15 -19.68
C ILE A 112 2.40 -5.92 -20.02
N ALA A 113 1.24 -5.37 -19.70
CA ALA A 113 -0.04 -6.01 -20.01
C ALA A 113 -0.16 -6.32 -21.52
N LYS A 114 0.24 -5.36 -22.37
CA LYS A 114 0.26 -5.53 -23.82
C LYS A 114 1.26 -6.60 -24.28
N LEU A 115 2.47 -6.60 -23.72
CA LEU A 115 3.50 -7.60 -24.05
C LEU A 115 3.07 -9.03 -23.67
N PHE A 116 2.37 -9.20 -22.57
CA PHE A 116 1.88 -10.50 -22.13
C PHE A 116 0.49 -10.86 -22.68
N GLY A 117 -0.08 -10.05 -23.56
CA GLY A 117 -1.40 -10.32 -24.14
C GLY A 117 -2.52 -10.37 -23.11
N MET A 118 -2.41 -9.58 -22.03
CA MET A 118 -3.43 -9.56 -20.97
C MET A 118 -4.72 -8.94 -21.49
N ASP A 119 -5.85 -9.49 -21.04
CA ASP A 119 -7.14 -8.89 -21.26
C ASP A 119 -7.20 -7.44 -20.76
N TYR A 120 -7.95 -6.60 -21.48
CA TYR A 120 -8.08 -5.17 -21.18
C TYR A 120 -8.56 -4.91 -19.73
N PHE A 121 -9.60 -5.63 -19.28
CA PHE A 121 -10.16 -5.44 -17.95
C PHE A 121 -9.17 -5.87 -16.85
N LEU A 122 -8.38 -6.91 -17.12
CA LEU A 122 -7.31 -7.34 -16.23
C LEU A 122 -6.20 -6.28 -16.18
N ALA A 123 -5.76 -5.76 -17.32
CA ALA A 123 -4.71 -4.74 -17.42
C ALA A 123 -5.05 -3.47 -16.64
N ILE A 124 -6.25 -2.92 -16.82
CA ILE A 124 -6.68 -1.70 -16.12
C ILE A 124 -6.87 -1.93 -14.61
N SER A 125 -7.16 -3.17 -14.18
CA SER A 125 -7.25 -3.52 -12.76
C SER A 125 -5.91 -3.36 -12.03
N LEU A 126 -4.79 -3.45 -12.76
CA LEU A 126 -3.44 -3.31 -12.22
C LEU A 126 -2.98 -1.85 -12.10
N PHE A 127 -3.65 -0.91 -12.77
CA PHE A 127 -3.22 0.50 -12.81
C PHE A 127 -3.18 1.14 -11.43
N PRO A 128 -4.24 1.10 -10.63
CA PRO A 128 -4.30 1.82 -9.36
C PRO A 128 -3.58 1.08 -8.21
N LYS A 129 -2.62 0.18 -8.51
CA LYS A 129 -1.92 -0.61 -7.49
C LYS A 129 -1.13 0.20 -6.45
N SER A 130 -0.80 1.46 -6.76
CA SER A 130 0.03 2.33 -5.91
C SER A 130 -0.77 3.39 -5.15
N VAL A 131 -2.10 3.27 -5.09
CA VAL A 131 -2.95 4.14 -4.27
C VAL A 131 -3.61 3.35 -3.14
N THR A 132 -4.32 4.04 -2.23
CA THR A 132 -5.02 3.34 -1.15
C THR A 132 -6.10 2.41 -1.69
N THR A 133 -6.38 1.34 -0.95
CA THR A 133 -7.40 0.34 -1.31
C THR A 133 -8.73 1.00 -1.72
N ALA A 134 -9.21 1.97 -0.94
CA ALA A 134 -10.48 2.65 -1.24
C ALA A 134 -10.43 3.44 -2.56
N MET A 135 -9.33 4.17 -2.81
CA MET A 135 -9.14 4.91 -4.07
C MET A 135 -8.95 3.95 -5.25
N ALA A 136 -8.20 2.87 -5.06
CA ALA A 136 -7.95 1.88 -6.09
C ALA A 136 -9.24 1.21 -6.57
N VAL A 137 -10.11 0.82 -5.62
CA VAL A 137 -11.43 0.26 -5.97
C VAL A 137 -12.25 1.25 -6.79
N GLY A 138 -12.38 2.50 -6.33
CA GLY A 138 -13.15 3.53 -7.03
C GLY A 138 -12.60 3.82 -8.45
N ILE A 139 -11.27 3.84 -8.63
CA ILE A 139 -10.65 4.02 -9.96
C ILE A 139 -10.92 2.79 -10.83
N SER A 140 -10.73 1.58 -10.29
CA SER A 140 -10.95 0.33 -11.00
C SER A 140 -12.41 0.18 -11.45
N GLU A 141 -13.37 0.44 -10.57
CA GLU A 141 -14.81 0.42 -10.90
C GLU A 141 -15.14 1.41 -12.02
N LYS A 142 -14.67 2.64 -11.91
CA LYS A 142 -14.88 3.67 -12.94
C LYS A 142 -14.32 3.27 -14.31
N MET A 143 -13.23 2.52 -14.32
CA MET A 143 -12.59 2.03 -15.53
C MET A 143 -13.09 0.65 -15.97
N GLN A 144 -14.07 0.07 -15.27
CA GLN A 144 -14.62 -1.28 -15.50
C GLN A 144 -13.59 -2.41 -15.27
N GLY A 145 -12.62 -2.17 -14.39
CA GLY A 145 -11.65 -3.19 -13.98
C GLY A 145 -12.24 -4.21 -13.00
N ILE A 146 -11.51 -5.30 -12.78
CA ILE A 146 -11.86 -6.37 -11.84
C ILE A 146 -11.40 -5.96 -10.46
N THR A 147 -12.31 -5.45 -9.62
CA THR A 147 -12.00 -4.88 -8.29
C THR A 147 -11.29 -5.86 -7.37
N THR A 148 -11.62 -7.16 -7.43
CA THR A 148 -10.94 -8.20 -6.63
C THR A 148 -9.46 -8.30 -6.99
N VAL A 149 -9.12 -8.23 -8.27
CA VAL A 149 -7.72 -8.22 -8.73
C VAL A 149 -7.03 -6.96 -8.23
N THR A 150 -7.67 -5.80 -8.36
CA THR A 150 -7.15 -4.52 -7.86
C THR A 150 -6.83 -4.59 -6.38
N LEU A 151 -7.72 -5.13 -5.54
CA LEU A 151 -7.51 -5.28 -4.10
C LEU A 151 -6.26 -6.12 -3.79
N VAL A 152 -6.12 -7.27 -4.45
CA VAL A 152 -4.98 -8.17 -4.25
C VAL A 152 -3.67 -7.47 -4.64
N VAL A 153 -3.64 -6.80 -5.78
CA VAL A 153 -2.43 -6.16 -6.29
C VAL A 153 -2.02 -4.95 -5.45
N VAL A 154 -2.98 -4.17 -4.94
CA VAL A 154 -2.70 -3.08 -3.99
C VAL A 154 -2.00 -3.62 -2.74
N VAL A 155 -2.52 -4.69 -2.14
CA VAL A 155 -1.91 -5.29 -0.94
C VAL A 155 -0.50 -5.81 -1.24
N ILE A 156 -0.33 -6.56 -2.34
CA ILE A 156 0.98 -7.06 -2.76
C ILE A 156 1.96 -5.91 -2.99
N THR A 157 1.54 -4.85 -3.69
CA THR A 157 2.38 -3.67 -3.95
C THR A 157 2.82 -2.99 -2.65
N GLY A 158 1.90 -2.84 -1.69
CA GLY A 158 2.22 -2.27 -0.37
C GLY A 158 3.27 -3.10 0.38
N ILE A 159 3.09 -4.43 0.41
CA ILE A 159 4.04 -5.36 1.05
C ILE A 159 5.40 -5.30 0.35
N LEU A 160 5.44 -5.43 -0.98
CA LEU A 160 6.68 -5.38 -1.75
C LEU A 160 7.41 -4.04 -1.56
N THR A 161 6.69 -2.92 -1.56
CA THR A 161 7.28 -1.61 -1.30
C THR A 161 7.86 -1.51 0.11
N SER A 162 7.20 -2.07 1.12
CA SER A 162 7.71 -2.05 2.49
C SER A 162 9.00 -2.86 2.68
N VAL A 163 9.16 -3.92 1.89
CA VAL A 163 10.31 -4.84 1.94
C VAL A 163 11.44 -4.36 1.03
N LEU A 164 11.13 -4.15 -0.25
CA LEU A 164 12.13 -3.88 -1.28
C LEU A 164 12.46 -2.39 -1.42
N GLY A 165 11.49 -1.50 -1.14
CA GLY A 165 11.67 -0.05 -1.29
C GLY A 165 12.87 0.50 -0.53
N PRO A 166 13.03 0.22 0.78
CA PRO A 166 14.21 0.63 1.54
C PRO A 166 15.54 0.13 0.97
N VAL A 167 15.57 -1.12 0.52
CA VAL A 167 16.76 -1.73 -0.09
C VAL A 167 17.12 -1.00 -1.39
N PHE A 168 16.12 -0.79 -2.25
CA PHE A 168 16.31 -0.12 -3.52
C PHE A 168 16.77 1.33 -3.36
N LEU A 169 16.14 2.11 -2.47
CA LEU A 169 16.54 3.50 -2.17
C LEU A 169 17.98 3.58 -1.66
N LYS A 170 18.38 2.63 -0.82
CA LYS A 170 19.75 2.53 -0.33
C LYS A 170 20.73 2.21 -1.46
N MET A 171 20.38 1.27 -2.36
CA MET A 171 21.23 0.88 -3.51
C MET A 171 21.50 2.04 -4.46
N ILE A 172 20.50 2.89 -4.72
CA ILE A 172 20.63 4.06 -5.58
C ILE A 172 21.10 5.33 -4.84
N GLY A 173 21.42 5.20 -3.54
CA GLY A 173 22.02 6.27 -2.74
C GLY A 173 21.10 7.41 -2.32
N ILE A 174 19.77 7.21 -2.36
CA ILE A 174 18.80 8.24 -1.91
C ILE A 174 18.78 8.29 -0.38
N LYS A 175 19.12 9.47 0.16
CA LYS A 175 19.19 9.73 1.61
C LYS A 175 18.27 10.87 2.06
N ASP A 176 17.79 11.68 1.12
CA ASP A 176 16.91 12.81 1.42
C ASP A 176 15.55 12.33 1.96
N PRO A 177 15.11 12.80 3.15
CA PRO A 177 13.86 12.33 3.76
C PRO A 177 12.62 12.67 2.93
N VAL A 178 12.62 13.76 2.16
CA VAL A 178 11.50 14.14 1.29
C VAL A 178 11.40 13.15 0.14
N ALA A 179 12.52 12.86 -0.52
CA ALA A 179 12.57 11.89 -1.61
C ALA A 179 12.21 10.47 -1.15
N ILE A 180 12.70 10.03 0.01
CA ILE A 180 12.34 8.74 0.62
C ILE A 180 10.83 8.67 0.87
N GLY A 181 10.26 9.70 1.50
CA GLY A 181 8.84 9.77 1.81
C GLY A 181 7.97 9.69 0.55
N LEU A 182 8.26 10.54 -0.44
CA LEU A 182 7.53 10.59 -1.70
C LEU A 182 7.60 9.24 -2.45
N SER A 183 8.77 8.61 -2.48
CA SER A 183 8.96 7.34 -3.17
C SER A 183 8.20 6.20 -2.49
N LEU A 184 8.36 6.04 -1.17
CA LEU A 184 7.72 4.96 -0.43
C LEU A 184 6.21 5.15 -0.32
N GLY A 185 5.74 6.38 -0.06
CA GLY A 185 4.31 6.67 0.02
C GLY A 185 3.61 6.61 -1.33
N GLY A 186 4.22 7.17 -2.39
CA GLY A 186 3.66 7.17 -3.75
C GLY A 186 3.64 5.80 -4.42
N THR A 187 4.49 4.87 -3.97
CA THR A 187 4.50 3.48 -4.49
C THR A 187 3.71 2.53 -3.60
N GLY A 188 3.91 2.59 -2.29
CA GLY A 188 3.36 1.62 -1.32
C GLY A 188 2.22 2.17 -0.47
N HIS A 189 1.64 3.31 -0.87
CA HIS A 189 0.50 3.96 -0.21
C HIS A 189 0.65 4.01 1.33
N ALA A 190 -0.38 3.63 2.11
CA ALA A 190 -0.34 3.66 3.58
C ALA A 190 0.77 2.76 4.16
N VAL A 191 1.02 1.59 3.56
CA VAL A 191 2.07 0.64 4.02
C VAL A 191 3.46 1.22 3.77
N GLY A 192 3.68 1.80 2.59
CA GLY A 192 4.92 2.49 2.24
C GLY A 192 5.16 3.73 3.12
N THR A 193 4.11 4.50 3.42
CA THR A 193 4.18 5.63 4.37
C THR A 193 4.55 5.17 5.77
N GLY A 194 3.96 4.08 6.26
CA GLY A 194 4.36 3.47 7.53
C GLY A 194 5.85 3.09 7.56
N THR A 195 6.37 2.61 6.42
CA THR A 195 7.81 2.35 6.27
C THR A 195 8.63 3.64 6.22
N ALA A 196 8.13 4.70 5.57
CA ALA A 196 8.80 6.00 5.51
C ALA A 196 8.97 6.66 6.89
N PHE A 197 8.04 6.44 7.83
CA PHE A 197 8.19 6.93 9.22
C PHE A 197 9.43 6.39 9.93
N ARG A 198 9.98 5.25 9.51
CA ARG A 198 11.25 4.72 10.04
C ARG A 198 12.46 5.60 9.68
N TYR A 199 12.32 6.43 8.66
CA TYR A 199 13.32 7.42 8.22
C TYR A 199 13.10 8.82 8.81
N GLY A 200 12.12 8.93 9.72
CA GLY A 200 11.80 10.15 10.45
C GLY A 200 10.47 10.79 10.10
N GLN A 201 10.07 11.78 10.88
CA GLN A 201 8.78 12.46 10.78
C GLN A 201 8.57 13.13 9.41
N VAL A 202 9.64 13.73 8.86
CA VAL A 202 9.59 14.38 7.54
C VAL A 202 9.29 13.37 6.44
N ALA A 203 9.99 12.25 6.42
CA ALA A 203 9.75 11.19 5.43
C ALA A 203 8.33 10.61 5.55
N GLY A 204 7.86 10.36 6.78
CA GLY A 204 6.48 9.91 7.01
C GLY A 204 5.43 10.91 6.54
N ALA A 205 5.62 12.20 6.83
CA ALA A 205 4.70 13.26 6.40
C ALA A 205 4.67 13.40 4.87
N MET A 206 5.83 13.34 4.21
CA MET A 206 5.92 13.37 2.75
C MET A 206 5.30 12.11 2.12
N GLY A 207 5.42 10.96 2.78
CA GLY A 207 4.72 9.73 2.36
C GLY A 207 3.20 9.89 2.40
N GLY A 208 2.66 10.43 3.50
CA GLY A 208 1.23 10.71 3.63
C GLY A 208 0.72 11.70 2.57
N LEU A 209 1.50 12.76 2.28
CA LEU A 209 1.18 13.69 1.21
C LEU A 209 1.18 13.02 -0.18
N SER A 210 2.19 12.20 -0.43
CA SER A 210 2.32 11.48 -1.69
C SER A 210 1.08 10.63 -1.98
N ILE A 211 0.50 9.97 -0.97
CA ILE A 211 -0.75 9.20 -1.13
C ILE A 211 -1.86 10.07 -1.69
N ALA A 212 -2.08 11.26 -1.11
CA ALA A 212 -3.17 12.14 -1.53
C ALA A 212 -2.95 12.66 -2.96
N VAL A 213 -1.74 13.14 -3.27
CA VAL A 213 -1.39 13.68 -4.58
C VAL A 213 -1.45 12.59 -5.66
N THR A 214 -0.82 11.44 -5.43
CA THR A 214 -0.85 10.33 -6.39
C THR A 214 -2.26 9.81 -6.60
N GLY A 215 -3.07 9.69 -5.53
CA GLY A 215 -4.46 9.26 -5.65
C GLY A 215 -5.28 10.15 -6.57
N ILE A 216 -5.17 11.47 -6.44
CA ILE A 216 -5.83 12.43 -7.34
C ILE A 216 -5.31 12.27 -8.77
N LEU A 217 -3.99 12.19 -8.95
CA LEU A 217 -3.38 12.05 -10.26
C LEU A 217 -3.79 10.76 -10.99
N TYR A 218 -3.91 9.65 -10.27
CA TYR A 218 -4.35 8.38 -10.86
C TYR A 218 -5.75 8.43 -11.44
N VAL A 219 -6.67 9.19 -10.85
CA VAL A 219 -8.04 9.36 -11.38
C VAL A 219 -8.03 9.94 -12.79
N PHE A 220 -7.08 10.83 -13.09
CA PHE A 220 -6.97 11.48 -14.40
C PHE A 220 -6.01 10.75 -15.35
N ILE A 221 -4.86 10.32 -14.86
CA ILE A 221 -3.79 9.72 -15.68
C ILE A 221 -4.15 8.30 -16.13
N SER A 222 -4.77 7.49 -15.28
CA SER A 222 -5.08 6.09 -15.63
C SER A 222 -5.97 5.94 -16.86
N PRO A 223 -7.10 6.68 -17.01
CA PRO A 223 -7.91 6.59 -18.22
C PRO A 223 -7.18 7.06 -19.47
N ILE A 224 -6.34 8.11 -19.36
CA ILE A 224 -5.57 8.65 -20.49
C ILE A 224 -4.57 7.60 -20.99
N VAL A 225 -3.79 7.02 -20.07
CA VAL A 225 -2.78 6.00 -20.43
C VAL A 225 -3.45 4.74 -20.99
N ALA A 226 -4.58 4.31 -20.41
CA ALA A 226 -5.33 3.18 -20.93
C ALA A 226 -5.78 3.40 -22.39
N SER A 227 -6.28 4.59 -22.69
CA SER A 227 -6.74 4.92 -24.04
C SER A 227 -5.62 5.02 -25.07
N LEU A 228 -4.40 5.38 -24.63
CA LEU A 228 -3.24 5.56 -25.52
C LEU A 228 -2.48 4.25 -25.79
N ILE A 229 -2.43 3.34 -24.83
CA ILE A 229 -1.54 2.17 -24.90
C ILE A 229 -2.31 0.86 -25.09
N LEU A 230 -3.48 0.71 -24.45
CA LEU A 230 -4.25 -0.53 -24.46
C LEU A 230 -5.30 -0.62 -25.58
N LYS A 231 -5.60 0.49 -26.22
CA LYS A 231 -6.38 0.52 -27.46
C LYS A 231 -5.44 0.38 -28.65
#